data_835404600a3d5c51bb1a180d90fc20ad
#
_entry.id   835404600a3d5c51bb1a180d90fc20ad
#
_cell.length_a   1.000
_cell.length_b   1.000
_cell.length_c   1.000
_cell.angle_alpha   90.00
_cell.angle_beta   90.00
_cell.angle_gamma   90.00
#
_symmetry.space_group_name_H-M   'P 1'
#
loop_
_entity.id
_entity.type
_entity.pdbx_description
1 polymer ?
#
loop_
_entity_poly.entity_id
_entity_poly.type
_entity_poly.pdbx_seq_one_letter_code
_entity_poly.pdbx_strand_id
1 'polypeptide(L)'
;MATTIVRVKDDHHLIPPETTNRYSRVAIWLHWAIATFIIWNLLSGFIIWDIAHDFFMKNRFFYFLGITSHLSSGMTVLALTVVRIVWRLTHEPPAYPTGMKPWERHAAHLAHFLLYAGMLLMPLTGWAILSAHPPAGSPGALSAPSPFANGPAHASPAGPRPAGPPAGPHGAPPPPGIWWIIPLPVIAPIADIGIEPGGVKPQHILHDQIAGWHKVGGYLMLLLLFAHIGGALKHQFIDNEPELQRMGLRGRKPKA
;
A
#
# COMPACT_ATOMS: atom_id res chain seq x y z
N MET A 1 50.02 49.24 45.67
CA MET A 1 49.76 48.67 44.31
C MET A 1 48.75 47.56 44.42
N ALA A 2 47.50 47.79 44.06
CA ALA A 2 46.46 46.83 44.14
C ALA A 2 46.26 46.22 42.71
N THR A 3 46.54 44.96 42.57
CA THR A 3 46.35 44.20 41.30
C THR A 3 44.89 43.81 41.15
N THR A 4 44.17 44.49 40.24
CA THR A 4 42.79 44.16 39.90
C THR A 4 42.79 42.88 39.05
N ILE A 5 42.28 41.79 39.59
CA ILE A 5 42.04 40.57 38.83
C ILE A 5 40.73 40.76 38.07
N VAL A 6 40.81 40.91 36.73
CA VAL A 6 39.65 40.88 35.84
C VAL A 6 39.23 39.43 35.67
N ARG A 7 38.10 39.08 36.25
CA ARG A 7 37.45 37.76 36.07
C ARG A 7 36.79 37.78 34.69
N VAL A 8 37.39 37.10 33.72
CA VAL A 8 36.74 36.80 32.44
C VAL A 8 35.59 35.85 32.74
N LYS A 9 34.39 36.30 32.50
CA LYS A 9 33.17 35.52 32.60
C LYS A 9 33.17 34.63 31.37
N ASP A 10 33.38 33.34 31.56
CA ASP A 10 33.23 32.31 30.50
C ASP A 10 31.76 32.33 30.03
N ASP A 11 31.49 33.06 28.98
CA ASP A 11 30.29 32.93 28.20
C ASP A 11 30.36 31.54 27.49
N HIS A 12 29.94 30.53 28.22
CA HIS A 12 29.53 29.30 27.57
C HIS A 12 28.38 29.67 26.65
N HIS A 13 28.69 29.98 25.40
CA HIS A 13 27.74 29.93 24.31
C HIS A 13 27.09 28.53 24.39
N LEU A 14 25.84 28.53 24.87
CA LEU A 14 24.98 27.37 24.75
C LEU A 14 24.88 27.10 23.27
N ILE A 15 25.75 26.19 22.76
CA ILE A 15 25.61 25.62 21.43
C ILE A 15 24.21 25.01 21.48
N PRO A 16 23.25 25.49 20.65
CA PRO A 16 21.94 24.86 20.60
C PRO A 16 22.16 23.36 20.38
N PRO A 17 21.45 22.48 21.07
CA PRO A 17 21.59 21.05 20.84
C PRO A 17 21.52 20.84 19.33
N GLU A 18 22.54 20.21 18.73
CA GLU A 18 22.55 19.87 17.31
C GLU A 18 21.20 19.24 17.02
N THR A 19 20.32 19.99 16.36
CA THR A 19 19.03 19.47 15.92
C THR A 19 19.38 18.29 15.05
N THR A 20 19.13 17.07 15.56
CA THR A 20 19.51 15.84 14.88
C THR A 20 18.89 15.89 13.50
N ASN A 21 19.71 16.12 12.47
CA ASN A 21 19.27 16.24 11.08
C ASN A 21 18.81 14.86 10.52
N ARG A 22 18.29 14.01 11.40
CA ARG A 22 17.83 12.65 11.11
C ARG A 22 16.40 12.46 11.57
N TYR A 23 15.68 11.65 10.84
CA TYR A 23 14.34 11.20 11.27
C TYR A 23 14.43 10.32 12.52
N SER A 24 13.37 10.30 13.31
CA SER A 24 13.25 9.39 14.46
C SER A 24 13.32 7.92 14.01
N ARG A 25 13.79 7.04 14.88
CA ARG A 25 13.86 5.60 14.57
C ARG A 25 12.50 5.04 14.15
N VAL A 26 11.42 5.47 14.80
CA VAL A 26 10.05 5.05 14.46
C VAL A 26 9.67 5.48 13.04
N ALA A 27 9.93 6.74 12.68
CA ALA A 27 9.65 7.24 11.33
C ALA A 27 10.43 6.48 10.25
N ILE A 28 11.70 6.13 10.53
CA ILE A 28 12.55 5.34 9.63
C ILE A 28 11.98 3.92 9.47
N TRP A 29 11.64 3.25 10.57
CA TRP A 29 11.06 1.91 10.54
C TRP A 29 9.73 1.87 9.78
N LEU A 30 8.81 2.78 10.07
CA LEU A 30 7.54 2.89 9.36
C LEU A 30 7.75 3.15 7.86
N HIS A 31 8.73 3.99 7.50
CA HIS A 31 9.04 4.24 6.09
C HIS A 31 9.46 2.97 5.37
N TRP A 32 10.46 2.28 5.87
CA TRP A 32 11.00 1.10 5.19
C TRP A 32 10.02 -0.09 5.19
N ALA A 33 9.25 -0.27 6.27
CA ALA A 33 8.20 -1.27 6.31
C ALA A 33 7.13 -1.00 5.23
N ILE A 34 6.62 0.24 5.16
CA ILE A 34 5.63 0.63 4.16
C ILE A 34 6.23 0.49 2.75
N ALA A 35 7.46 0.96 2.52
CA ALA A 35 8.13 0.86 1.22
C ALA A 35 8.24 -0.60 0.74
N THR A 36 8.62 -1.52 1.63
CA THR A 36 8.70 -2.95 1.32
C THR A 36 7.35 -3.51 0.88
N PHE A 37 6.28 -3.20 1.62
CA PHE A 37 4.95 -3.68 1.26
C PHE A 37 4.39 -3.03 -0.01
N ILE A 38 4.69 -1.75 -0.28
CA ILE A 38 4.30 -1.09 -1.54
C ILE A 38 5.00 -1.76 -2.72
N ILE A 39 6.32 -1.98 -2.63
CA ILE A 39 7.07 -2.66 -3.69
C ILE A 39 6.50 -4.05 -3.93
N TRP A 40 6.22 -4.81 -2.87
CA TRP A 40 5.57 -6.12 -2.98
C TRP A 40 4.20 -6.03 -3.67
N ASN A 41 3.36 -5.06 -3.29
CA ASN A 41 2.03 -4.87 -3.90
C ASN A 41 2.13 -4.54 -5.39
N LEU A 42 3.02 -3.65 -5.78
CA LEU A 42 3.23 -3.31 -7.18
C LEU A 42 3.73 -4.52 -7.97
N LEU A 43 4.76 -5.21 -7.47
CA LEU A 43 5.30 -6.39 -8.14
C LEU A 43 4.25 -7.51 -8.26
N SER A 44 3.57 -7.86 -7.17
CA SER A 44 2.55 -8.92 -7.20
C SER A 44 1.38 -8.56 -8.09
N GLY A 45 0.92 -7.31 -8.05
CA GLY A 45 -0.16 -6.83 -8.91
C GLY A 45 0.21 -6.93 -10.39
N PHE A 46 1.34 -6.39 -10.82
CA PHE A 46 1.77 -6.46 -12.21
C PHE A 46 2.10 -7.90 -12.66
N ILE A 47 2.74 -8.71 -11.79
CA ILE A 47 3.05 -10.10 -12.13
C ILE A 47 1.76 -10.90 -12.33
N ILE A 48 0.79 -10.79 -11.41
CA ILE A 48 -0.46 -11.57 -11.48
C ILE A 48 -1.32 -11.14 -12.68
N TRP A 49 -1.47 -9.83 -12.91
CA TRP A 49 -2.47 -9.33 -13.85
C TRP A 49 -1.93 -8.97 -15.23
N ASP A 50 -0.66 -8.61 -15.38
CA ASP A 50 -0.12 -8.15 -16.65
C ASP A 50 0.95 -9.07 -17.24
N ILE A 51 1.81 -9.71 -16.42
CA ILE A 51 2.95 -10.48 -16.92
C ILE A 51 2.65 -11.97 -17.01
N ALA A 52 2.12 -12.54 -15.94
CA ALA A 52 1.93 -13.99 -15.80
C ALA A 52 0.47 -14.38 -15.59
N HIS A 53 -0.47 -13.60 -16.11
CA HIS A 53 -1.91 -13.79 -15.97
C HIS A 53 -2.34 -15.23 -16.25
N ASP A 54 -1.96 -15.77 -17.41
CA ASP A 54 -2.35 -17.12 -17.83
C ASP A 54 -1.81 -18.22 -16.91
N PHE A 55 -0.60 -18.03 -16.38
CA PHE A 55 -0.02 -18.96 -15.41
C PHE A 55 -0.83 -18.97 -14.12
N PHE A 56 -1.16 -17.79 -13.56
CA PHE A 56 -1.91 -17.68 -12.32
C PHE A 56 -3.35 -18.19 -12.49
N MET A 57 -4.00 -17.88 -13.60
CA MET A 57 -5.36 -18.35 -13.86
C MET A 57 -5.44 -19.87 -14.02
N LYS A 58 -4.40 -20.51 -14.56
CA LYS A 58 -4.31 -21.98 -14.67
C LYS A 58 -3.90 -22.65 -13.35
N ASN A 59 -3.15 -21.97 -12.51
CA ASN A 59 -2.58 -22.51 -11.27
C ASN A 59 -3.27 -21.92 -10.04
N ARG A 60 -4.40 -22.49 -9.66
CA ARG A 60 -5.27 -22.00 -8.58
C ARG A 60 -4.54 -21.74 -7.25
N PHE A 61 -3.59 -22.59 -6.89
CA PHE A 61 -2.81 -22.41 -5.66
C PHE A 61 -1.99 -21.13 -5.68
N PHE A 62 -1.24 -20.90 -6.76
CA PHE A 62 -0.42 -19.69 -6.89
C PHE A 62 -1.27 -18.43 -7.04
N TYR A 63 -2.41 -18.51 -7.74
CA TYR A 63 -3.37 -17.41 -7.80
C TYR A 63 -3.86 -17.03 -6.40
N PHE A 64 -4.34 -18.02 -5.63
CA PHE A 64 -4.82 -17.79 -4.27
C PHE A 64 -3.72 -17.19 -3.36
N LEU A 65 -2.51 -17.73 -3.40
CA LEU A 65 -1.38 -17.22 -2.64
C LEU A 65 -1.02 -15.78 -3.05
N GLY A 66 -0.96 -15.51 -4.34
CA GLY A 66 -0.66 -14.21 -4.90
C GLY A 66 -1.68 -13.14 -4.51
N ILE A 67 -2.98 -13.42 -4.76
CA ILE A 67 -4.05 -12.45 -4.46
C ILE A 67 -4.18 -12.20 -2.95
N THR A 68 -4.06 -13.25 -2.12
CA THR A 68 -4.17 -13.10 -0.66
C THR A 68 -2.98 -12.33 -0.08
N SER A 69 -1.77 -12.57 -0.59
CA SER A 69 -0.60 -11.81 -0.16
C SER A 69 -0.66 -10.35 -0.60
N HIS A 70 -1.15 -10.08 -1.83
CA HIS A 70 -1.38 -8.73 -2.33
C HIS A 70 -2.40 -7.98 -1.46
N LEU A 71 -3.54 -8.60 -1.19
CA LEU A 71 -4.58 -8.04 -0.33
C LEU A 71 -4.06 -7.76 1.08
N SER A 72 -3.41 -8.75 1.69
CA SER A 72 -2.93 -8.65 3.08
C SER A 72 -1.86 -7.58 3.23
N SER A 73 -0.91 -7.50 2.30
CA SER A 73 0.11 -6.47 2.31
C SER A 73 -0.48 -5.08 2.04
N GLY A 74 -1.50 -4.97 1.16
CA GLY A 74 -2.25 -3.73 0.93
C GLY A 74 -2.93 -3.22 2.20
N MET A 75 -3.65 -4.09 2.92
CA MET A 75 -4.28 -3.73 4.19
C MET A 75 -3.25 -3.39 5.28
N THR A 76 -2.09 -4.03 5.26
CA THR A 76 -0.97 -3.69 6.15
C THR A 76 -0.42 -2.29 5.82
N VAL A 77 -0.29 -1.94 4.54
CA VAL A 77 0.09 -0.58 4.11
C VAL A 77 -0.91 0.44 4.64
N LEU A 78 -2.23 0.18 4.53
CA LEU A 78 -3.26 1.07 5.06
C LEU A 78 -3.08 1.31 6.57
N ALA A 79 -2.95 0.25 7.36
CA ALA A 79 -2.78 0.33 8.80
C ALA A 79 -1.50 1.10 9.19
N LEU A 80 -0.36 0.73 8.58
CA LEU A 80 0.92 1.39 8.84
C LEU A 80 0.91 2.86 8.39
N THR A 81 0.18 3.19 7.31
CA THR A 81 0.04 4.57 6.84
C THR A 81 -0.73 5.42 7.84
N VAL A 82 -1.82 4.91 8.42
CA VAL A 82 -2.55 5.60 9.48
C VAL A 82 -1.63 5.86 10.68
N VAL A 83 -0.89 4.85 11.14
CA VAL A 83 0.09 5.00 12.23
C VAL A 83 1.14 6.05 11.86
N ARG A 84 1.64 6.04 10.62
CA ARG A 84 2.63 7.00 10.15
C ARG A 84 2.10 8.43 10.09
N ILE A 85 0.84 8.62 9.68
CA ILE A 85 0.18 9.95 9.68
C ILE A 85 0.08 10.46 11.11
N VAL A 86 -0.43 9.65 12.04
CA VAL A 86 -0.52 10.01 13.47
C VAL A 86 0.85 10.37 14.03
N TRP A 87 1.88 9.55 13.72
CA TRP A 87 3.25 9.84 14.13
C TRP A 87 3.75 11.18 13.62
N ARG A 88 3.50 11.47 12.34
CA ARG A 88 3.91 12.73 11.69
C ARG A 88 3.20 13.96 12.25
N LEU A 89 1.95 13.83 12.67
CA LEU A 89 1.18 14.91 13.29
C LEU A 89 1.64 15.24 14.71
N THR A 90 2.26 14.27 15.39
CA THR A 90 2.74 14.41 16.78
C THR A 90 4.25 14.62 16.89
N HIS A 91 5.02 14.46 15.80
CA HIS A 91 6.48 14.58 15.78
C HIS A 91 6.93 15.36 14.55
N GLU A 92 7.55 16.51 14.77
CA GLU A 92 8.05 17.34 13.69
C GLU A 92 9.17 16.64 12.89
N PRO A 93 9.07 16.63 11.56
CA PRO A 93 10.14 16.11 10.72
C PRO A 93 11.35 17.05 10.75
N PRO A 94 12.58 16.54 10.51
CA PRO A 94 13.75 17.39 10.39
C PRO A 94 13.61 18.38 9.23
N ALA A 95 14.16 19.59 9.40
CA ALA A 95 14.13 20.64 8.40
C ALA A 95 14.74 20.18 7.05
N TYR A 96 14.26 20.76 5.96
CA TYR A 96 14.86 20.53 4.65
C TYR A 96 16.30 21.08 4.59
N PRO A 97 17.18 20.46 3.75
CA PRO A 97 18.51 21.00 3.52
C PRO A 97 18.47 22.46 3.04
N THR A 98 19.42 23.26 3.50
CA THR A 98 19.48 24.69 3.16
C THR A 98 19.77 24.93 1.68
N GLY A 99 20.45 23.98 1.01
CA GLY A 99 20.76 24.01 -0.42
C GLY A 99 19.60 23.71 -1.36
N MET A 100 18.47 23.21 -0.83
CA MET A 100 17.32 22.80 -1.63
C MET A 100 16.60 24.01 -2.25
N LYS A 101 16.41 24.01 -3.57
CA LYS A 101 15.71 25.08 -4.30
C LYS A 101 14.22 25.10 -3.92
N PRO A 102 13.57 26.27 -3.94
CA PRO A 102 12.15 26.39 -3.55
C PRO A 102 11.22 25.44 -4.32
N TRP A 103 11.39 25.32 -5.63
CA TRP A 103 10.56 24.44 -6.46
C TRP A 103 10.76 22.94 -6.12
N GLU A 104 11.97 22.51 -5.76
CA GLU A 104 12.26 21.13 -5.34
C GLU A 104 11.56 20.81 -4.03
N ARG A 105 11.50 21.76 -3.11
CA ARG A 105 10.75 21.63 -1.85
C ARG A 105 9.25 21.47 -2.10
N HIS A 106 8.68 22.27 -3.01
CA HIS A 106 7.26 22.12 -3.40
C HIS A 106 7.00 20.79 -4.10
N ALA A 107 7.89 20.37 -4.99
CA ALA A 107 7.79 19.07 -5.67
C ALA A 107 7.87 17.90 -4.65
N ALA A 108 8.76 17.98 -3.67
CA ALA A 108 8.86 16.98 -2.60
C ALA A 108 7.59 16.93 -1.74
N HIS A 109 7.02 18.08 -1.37
CA HIS A 109 5.75 18.14 -0.64
C HIS A 109 4.61 17.51 -1.43
N LEU A 110 4.48 17.86 -2.72
CA LEU A 110 3.45 17.31 -3.60
C LEU A 110 3.61 15.78 -3.77
N ALA A 111 4.84 15.32 -4.02
CA ALA A 111 5.12 13.88 -4.17
C ALA A 111 4.76 13.11 -2.90
N HIS A 112 5.13 13.60 -1.72
CA HIS A 112 4.75 12.98 -0.46
C HIS A 112 3.23 13.00 -0.24
N PHE A 113 2.55 14.11 -0.54
CA PHE A 113 1.09 14.21 -0.43
C PHE A 113 0.41 13.15 -1.32
N LEU A 114 0.82 13.06 -2.60
CA LEU A 114 0.27 12.09 -3.55
C LEU A 114 0.58 10.64 -3.14
N LEU A 115 1.77 10.36 -2.61
CA LEU A 115 2.11 9.04 -2.08
C LEU A 115 1.23 8.69 -0.88
N TYR A 116 1.00 9.61 0.07
CA TYR A 116 0.08 9.37 1.19
C TYR A 116 -1.35 9.13 0.72
N ALA A 117 -1.84 9.94 -0.23
CA ALA A 117 -3.16 9.73 -0.83
C ALA A 117 -3.27 8.35 -1.50
N GLY A 118 -2.26 7.97 -2.27
CA GLY A 118 -2.21 6.64 -2.90
C GLY A 118 -2.16 5.50 -1.87
N MET A 119 -1.35 5.61 -0.82
CA MET A 119 -1.26 4.61 0.24
C MET A 119 -2.58 4.41 1.02
N LEU A 120 -3.46 5.41 1.04
CA LEU A 120 -4.81 5.28 1.60
C LEU A 120 -5.80 4.75 0.57
N LEU A 121 -5.83 5.33 -0.64
CA LEU A 121 -6.85 5.03 -1.65
C LEU A 121 -6.67 3.65 -2.28
N MET A 122 -5.43 3.22 -2.54
CA MET A 122 -5.18 1.94 -3.20
C MET A 122 -5.69 0.74 -2.39
N PRO A 123 -5.40 0.59 -1.08
CA PRO A 123 -5.97 -0.49 -0.30
C PRO A 123 -7.50 -0.40 -0.17
N LEU A 124 -8.05 0.80 -0.07
CA LEU A 124 -9.51 0.99 0.02
C LEU A 124 -10.20 0.57 -1.28
N THR A 125 -9.65 0.91 -2.45
CA THR A 125 -10.19 0.44 -3.73
C THR A 125 -10.04 -1.07 -3.88
N GLY A 126 -8.92 -1.65 -3.45
CA GLY A 126 -8.74 -3.11 -3.41
C GLY A 126 -9.77 -3.81 -2.52
N TRP A 127 -10.08 -3.24 -1.37
CA TRP A 127 -11.12 -3.73 -0.48
C TRP A 127 -12.52 -3.59 -1.11
N ALA A 128 -12.77 -2.49 -1.81
CA ALA A 128 -14.03 -2.29 -2.54
C ALA A 128 -14.22 -3.31 -3.67
N ILE A 129 -13.16 -3.64 -4.42
CA ILE A 129 -13.19 -4.70 -5.45
C ILE A 129 -13.59 -6.05 -4.83
N LEU A 130 -12.96 -6.41 -3.70
CA LEU A 130 -13.29 -7.64 -2.99
C LEU A 130 -14.74 -7.66 -2.51
N SER A 131 -15.26 -6.50 -2.11
CA SER A 131 -16.65 -6.35 -1.62
C SER A 131 -17.69 -6.36 -2.75
N ALA A 132 -17.28 -6.14 -3.98
CA ALA A 132 -18.14 -6.15 -5.16
C ALA A 132 -18.42 -7.57 -5.69
N HIS A 133 -18.63 -8.51 -4.78
CA HIS A 133 -19.03 -9.88 -5.08
C HIS A 133 -20.20 -10.25 -4.18
N PRO A 134 -21.27 -10.89 -4.72
CA PRO A 134 -22.39 -11.33 -3.90
C PRO A 134 -21.92 -12.29 -2.81
N PRO A 135 -22.44 -12.18 -1.59
CA PRO A 135 -22.12 -13.11 -0.52
C PRO A 135 -22.47 -14.56 -0.89
N ALA A 136 -21.62 -15.50 -0.51
CA ALA A 136 -21.86 -16.93 -0.78
C ALA A 136 -23.23 -17.37 -0.24
N GLY A 137 -24.01 -18.08 -1.06
CA GLY A 137 -25.36 -18.53 -0.72
C GLY A 137 -26.47 -17.49 -0.94
N SER A 138 -26.16 -16.25 -1.33
CA SER A 138 -27.18 -15.28 -1.74
C SER A 138 -27.79 -15.66 -3.10
N PRO A 139 -29.04 -15.21 -3.42
CA PRO A 139 -29.63 -15.40 -4.73
C PRO A 139 -28.74 -14.87 -5.87
N GLY A 140 -28.07 -13.74 -5.65
CA GLY A 140 -27.13 -13.16 -6.58
C GLY A 140 -25.91 -14.06 -6.83
N ALA A 141 -25.38 -14.71 -5.81
CA ALA A 141 -24.24 -15.63 -5.94
C ALA A 141 -24.60 -16.90 -6.70
N LEU A 142 -25.86 -17.35 -6.65
CA LEU A 142 -26.35 -18.50 -7.42
C LEU A 142 -26.45 -18.20 -8.92
N SER A 143 -26.66 -16.94 -9.27
CA SER A 143 -26.81 -16.47 -10.66
C SER A 143 -25.50 -15.98 -11.29
N ALA A 144 -24.49 -15.63 -10.48
CA ALA A 144 -23.20 -15.13 -10.94
C ALA A 144 -22.21 -16.27 -11.10
N PRO A 145 -21.40 -16.31 -12.17
CA PRO A 145 -20.21 -17.13 -12.19
C PRO A 145 -19.26 -16.61 -11.11
N SER A 146 -19.06 -17.42 -10.05
CA SER A 146 -18.11 -17.06 -8.98
C SER A 146 -16.69 -17.06 -9.57
N PRO A 147 -15.95 -15.95 -9.53
CA PRO A 147 -14.55 -15.93 -9.97
C PRO A 147 -13.67 -16.86 -9.12
N PHE A 148 -14.13 -17.25 -7.94
CA PHE A 148 -13.47 -18.22 -7.07
C PHE A 148 -14.01 -19.65 -7.21
N ALA A 149 -15.15 -19.85 -7.92
CA ALA A 149 -15.75 -21.17 -8.16
C ALA A 149 -15.26 -21.84 -9.45
N ASN A 150 -14.61 -21.10 -10.33
CA ASN A 150 -14.20 -21.60 -11.63
C ASN A 150 -12.72 -22.05 -11.65
N GLY A 151 -12.52 -23.32 -11.36
CA GLY A 151 -11.62 -24.10 -12.22
C GLY A 151 -12.21 -24.08 -13.66
N PRO A 152 -11.43 -24.48 -14.72
CA PRO A 152 -11.87 -24.38 -16.09
C PRO A 152 -13.28 -24.97 -16.22
N ALA A 153 -14.24 -24.11 -16.58
CA ALA A 153 -15.58 -24.53 -16.88
C ALA A 153 -15.47 -25.39 -18.15
N HIS A 154 -15.40 -26.68 -17.97
CA HIS A 154 -15.91 -27.53 -19.00
C HIS A 154 -17.37 -27.12 -19.16
N ALA A 155 -17.68 -26.49 -20.28
CA ALA A 155 -19.02 -26.21 -20.70
C ALA A 155 -19.79 -27.54 -20.70
N SER A 156 -20.47 -27.82 -19.61
CA SER A 156 -21.47 -28.87 -19.59
C SER A 156 -22.72 -28.29 -20.23
N PRO A 157 -23.29 -28.95 -21.25
CA PRO A 157 -24.53 -28.51 -21.85
C PRO A 157 -25.62 -28.48 -20.80
N ALA A 158 -26.45 -27.42 -20.86
CA ALA A 158 -27.57 -27.17 -19.96
C ALA A 158 -28.53 -28.38 -19.91
N GLY A 159 -28.36 -29.21 -18.91
CA GLY A 159 -29.33 -30.22 -18.48
C GLY A 159 -29.64 -29.98 -17.00
N PRO A 160 -30.88 -30.29 -16.52
CA PRO A 160 -31.20 -30.17 -15.10
C PRO A 160 -30.22 -31.00 -14.29
N ARG A 161 -29.43 -30.37 -13.44
CA ARG A 161 -28.53 -31.08 -12.52
C ARG A 161 -29.38 -31.95 -11.59
N PRO A 162 -29.10 -33.26 -11.48
CA PRO A 162 -29.62 -34.04 -10.37
C PRO A 162 -29.18 -33.35 -9.07
N ALA A 163 -30.05 -33.30 -8.08
CA ALA A 163 -29.71 -32.85 -6.74
C ALA A 163 -28.52 -33.68 -6.25
N GLY A 164 -27.33 -33.07 -6.32
CA GLY A 164 -26.12 -33.68 -5.79
C GLY A 164 -26.24 -33.81 -4.28
N PRO A 165 -25.51 -34.75 -3.64
CA PRO A 165 -25.48 -34.86 -2.19
C PRO A 165 -25.09 -33.51 -1.58
N PRO A 166 -25.62 -33.18 -0.40
CA PRO A 166 -25.27 -31.94 0.28
C PRO A 166 -23.73 -31.81 0.34
N ALA A 167 -23.23 -30.67 -0.05
CA ALA A 167 -21.81 -30.39 -0.04
C ALA A 167 -21.24 -30.82 1.31
N GLY A 168 -20.39 -31.85 1.29
CA GLY A 168 -19.71 -32.32 2.49
C GLY A 168 -18.88 -31.22 3.13
N PRO A 169 -18.34 -31.42 4.35
CA PRO A 169 -17.64 -30.40 5.13
C PRO A 169 -16.34 -29.87 4.52
N HIS A 170 -16.04 -30.18 3.29
CA HIS A 170 -14.98 -29.54 2.50
C HIS A 170 -15.54 -28.26 1.87
N GLY A 171 -15.89 -27.33 2.76
CA GLY A 171 -16.52 -26.06 2.45
C GLY A 171 -15.76 -25.25 1.42
N ALA A 172 -16.48 -24.31 0.79
CA ALA A 172 -15.89 -23.23 0.02
C ALA A 172 -14.64 -22.70 0.76
N PRO A 173 -13.57 -22.37 0.04
CA PRO A 173 -12.37 -21.85 0.69
C PRO A 173 -12.77 -20.68 1.58
N PRO A 174 -12.21 -20.57 2.79
CA PRO A 174 -12.56 -19.50 3.71
C PRO A 174 -12.43 -18.16 3.00
N PRO A 175 -13.28 -17.17 3.32
CA PRO A 175 -13.19 -15.86 2.72
C PRO A 175 -11.76 -15.34 2.89
N PRO A 176 -11.21 -14.64 1.89
CA PRO A 176 -9.85 -14.14 1.98
C PRO A 176 -9.72 -13.24 3.21
N GLY A 177 -8.89 -13.65 4.15
CA GLY A 177 -8.58 -12.90 5.36
C GLY A 177 -7.23 -12.22 5.24
N ILE A 178 -7.03 -11.16 6.00
CA ILE A 178 -5.72 -10.51 6.13
C ILE A 178 -4.76 -11.52 6.77
N TRP A 179 -3.72 -11.88 6.05
CA TRP A 179 -2.73 -12.90 6.44
C TRP A 179 -3.36 -14.24 6.88
N TRP A 180 -4.52 -14.60 6.29
CA TRP A 180 -5.30 -15.83 6.63
C TRP A 180 -5.78 -15.91 8.10
N ILE A 181 -5.60 -14.84 8.88
CA ILE A 181 -5.88 -14.81 10.32
C ILE A 181 -7.10 -13.94 10.62
N ILE A 182 -7.16 -12.75 10.03
CA ILE A 182 -8.18 -11.74 10.33
C ILE A 182 -9.18 -11.71 9.17
N PRO A 183 -10.45 -12.10 9.39
CA PRO A 183 -11.46 -11.99 8.33
C PRO A 183 -11.63 -10.53 7.92
N LEU A 184 -11.59 -10.27 6.61
CA LEU A 184 -11.87 -8.93 6.09
C LEU A 184 -13.38 -8.82 5.83
N PRO A 185 -14.11 -7.96 6.56
CA PRO A 185 -15.54 -7.77 6.33
C PRO A 185 -15.77 -7.15 4.95
N VAL A 186 -16.91 -7.45 4.34
CA VAL A 186 -17.32 -6.79 3.10
C VAL A 186 -17.85 -5.39 3.41
N ILE A 187 -17.69 -4.48 2.46
CA ILE A 187 -18.31 -3.15 2.51
C ILE A 187 -19.79 -3.33 2.12
N ALA A 188 -20.68 -3.32 3.13
CA ALA A 188 -22.09 -3.66 2.95
C ALA A 188 -22.78 -2.91 1.79
N PRO A 189 -22.66 -1.58 1.63
CA PRO A 189 -23.30 -0.87 0.52
C PRO A 189 -22.88 -1.37 -0.88
N ILE A 190 -21.68 -1.98 -1.00
CA ILE A 190 -21.20 -2.55 -2.27
C ILE A 190 -21.69 -4.00 -2.42
N ALA A 191 -21.61 -4.78 -1.35
CA ALA A 191 -22.04 -6.17 -1.36
C ALA A 191 -23.55 -6.31 -1.58
N ASP A 192 -24.33 -5.42 -0.98
CA ASP A 192 -25.79 -5.45 -1.02
C ASP A 192 -26.36 -5.23 -2.44
N ILE A 193 -25.65 -4.52 -3.32
CA ILE A 193 -26.04 -4.34 -4.72
C ILE A 193 -26.23 -5.71 -5.42
N GLY A 194 -25.42 -6.71 -5.10
CA GLY A 194 -25.43 -8.01 -5.76
C GLY A 194 -26.19 -9.11 -5.00
N ILE A 195 -26.91 -8.80 -3.91
CA ILE A 195 -27.65 -9.80 -3.14
C ILE A 195 -28.79 -10.39 -3.98
N GLU A 196 -29.55 -9.52 -4.69
CA GLU A 196 -30.64 -9.95 -5.56
C GLU A 196 -30.13 -10.36 -6.96
N PRO A 197 -30.78 -11.30 -7.65
CA PRO A 197 -30.38 -11.72 -8.99
C PRO A 197 -30.26 -10.56 -10.00
N GLY A 198 -31.16 -9.58 -9.94
CA GLY A 198 -31.12 -8.38 -10.77
C GLY A 198 -29.97 -7.43 -10.46
N GLY A 199 -29.40 -7.50 -9.28
CA GLY A 199 -28.28 -6.68 -8.83
C GLY A 199 -26.90 -7.19 -9.27
N VAL A 200 -26.79 -8.44 -9.75
CA VAL A 200 -25.51 -9.06 -10.15
C VAL A 200 -24.84 -8.27 -11.26
N LYS A 201 -25.58 -7.88 -12.30
CA LYS A 201 -25.03 -7.11 -13.42
C LYS A 201 -24.56 -5.71 -13.02
N PRO A 202 -25.34 -4.90 -12.29
CA PRO A 202 -24.87 -3.62 -11.75
C PRO A 202 -23.62 -3.77 -10.87
N GLN A 203 -23.56 -4.78 -10.01
CA GLN A 203 -22.40 -5.03 -9.17
C GLN A 203 -21.16 -5.40 -9.97
N HIS A 204 -21.30 -6.21 -11.03
CA HIS A 204 -20.19 -6.52 -11.95
C HIS A 204 -19.66 -5.27 -12.65
N ILE A 205 -20.54 -4.39 -13.13
CA ILE A 205 -20.15 -3.12 -13.74
C ILE A 205 -19.35 -2.27 -12.74
N LEU A 206 -19.83 -2.18 -11.50
CA LEU A 206 -19.13 -1.46 -10.44
C LEU A 206 -17.77 -2.08 -10.11
N HIS A 207 -17.70 -3.42 -10.02
CA HIS A 207 -16.44 -4.16 -9.84
C HIS A 207 -15.41 -3.77 -10.91
N ASP A 208 -15.80 -3.85 -12.19
CA ASP A 208 -14.89 -3.59 -13.31
C ASP A 208 -14.41 -2.12 -13.35
N GLN A 209 -15.31 -1.20 -13.00
CA GLN A 209 -14.95 0.22 -12.88
C GLN A 209 -13.92 0.43 -11.76
N ILE A 210 -14.16 -0.10 -10.56
CA ILE A 210 -13.22 0.05 -9.43
C ILE A 210 -11.91 -0.65 -9.74
N ALA A 211 -11.93 -1.83 -10.35
CA ALA A 211 -10.72 -2.57 -10.77
C ALA A 211 -9.91 -1.76 -11.80
N GLY A 212 -10.59 -1.13 -12.76
CA GLY A 212 -9.96 -0.23 -13.72
C GLY A 212 -9.27 0.97 -13.04
N TRP A 213 -9.94 1.64 -12.11
CA TRP A 213 -9.34 2.73 -11.33
C TRP A 213 -8.20 2.27 -10.44
N HIS A 214 -8.32 1.09 -9.82
CA HIS A 214 -7.24 0.48 -9.04
C HIS A 214 -6.00 0.22 -9.90
N LYS A 215 -6.18 -0.33 -11.08
CA LYS A 215 -5.09 -0.56 -12.04
C LYS A 215 -4.40 0.75 -12.46
N VAL A 216 -5.16 1.77 -12.84
CA VAL A 216 -4.63 3.11 -13.16
C VAL A 216 -3.88 3.69 -11.96
N GLY A 217 -4.45 3.58 -10.76
CA GLY A 217 -3.80 3.99 -9.52
C GLY A 217 -2.47 3.28 -9.29
N GLY A 218 -2.37 1.99 -9.61
CA GLY A 218 -1.13 1.20 -9.54
C GLY A 218 -0.03 1.78 -10.44
N TYR A 219 -0.35 2.14 -11.69
CA TYR A 219 0.61 2.79 -12.59
C TYR A 219 1.03 4.18 -12.09
N LEU A 220 0.08 4.96 -11.55
CA LEU A 220 0.40 6.27 -10.96
C LEU A 220 1.29 6.12 -9.72
N MET A 221 1.03 5.13 -8.86
CA MET A 221 1.89 4.82 -7.71
C MET A 221 3.30 4.41 -8.13
N LEU A 222 3.43 3.62 -9.21
CA LEU A 222 4.72 3.24 -9.77
C LEU A 222 5.49 4.48 -10.26
N LEU A 223 4.84 5.37 -11.00
CA LEU A 223 5.44 6.62 -11.47
C LEU A 223 5.88 7.51 -10.30
N LEU A 224 5.01 7.67 -9.29
CA LEU A 224 5.32 8.45 -8.09
C LEU A 224 6.49 7.86 -7.30
N LEU A 225 6.56 6.53 -7.21
CA LEU A 225 7.66 5.83 -6.54
C LEU A 225 8.99 6.07 -7.28
N PHE A 226 9.00 5.97 -8.61
CA PHE A 226 10.19 6.29 -9.40
C PHE A 226 10.61 7.75 -9.24
N ALA A 227 9.67 8.69 -9.26
CA ALA A 227 9.96 10.11 -9.05
C ALA A 227 10.51 10.36 -7.62
N HIS A 228 9.93 9.71 -6.61
CA HIS A 228 10.36 9.82 -5.22
C HIS A 228 11.79 9.27 -5.02
N ILE A 229 12.06 8.06 -5.52
CA ILE A 229 13.40 7.45 -5.45
C ILE A 229 14.40 8.28 -6.27
N GLY A 230 14.04 8.68 -7.49
CA GLY A 230 14.89 9.49 -8.35
C GLY A 230 15.25 10.84 -7.71
N GLY A 231 14.29 11.50 -7.06
CA GLY A 231 14.54 12.73 -6.29
C GLY A 231 15.50 12.52 -5.13
N ALA A 232 15.31 11.45 -4.33
CA ALA A 232 16.19 11.12 -3.22
C ALA A 232 17.62 10.78 -3.70
N LEU A 233 17.76 10.05 -4.81
CA LEU A 233 19.06 9.74 -5.41
C LEU A 233 19.74 10.97 -6.00
N LYS A 234 18.97 11.87 -6.65
CA LYS A 234 19.49 13.15 -7.15
C LYS A 234 20.08 13.96 -6.00
N HIS A 235 19.34 14.15 -4.91
CA HIS A 235 19.83 14.91 -3.77
C HIS A 235 21.05 14.25 -3.13
N GLN A 236 21.08 12.91 -3.03
CA GLN A 236 22.18 12.17 -2.45
C GLN A 236 23.47 12.24 -3.29
N PHE A 237 23.39 12.10 -4.63
CA PHE A 237 24.57 11.90 -5.49
C PHE A 237 24.93 13.12 -6.34
N ILE A 238 23.98 13.97 -6.69
CA ILE A 238 24.20 15.17 -7.51
C ILE A 238 24.37 16.39 -6.62
N ASP A 239 23.43 16.58 -5.67
CA ASP A 239 23.46 17.74 -4.79
C ASP A 239 24.36 17.53 -3.55
N ASN A 240 24.86 16.30 -3.35
CA ASN A 240 25.68 15.87 -2.20
C ASN A 240 25.01 16.07 -0.83
N GLU A 241 23.68 16.06 -0.80
CA GLU A 241 22.90 16.13 0.44
C GLU A 241 22.69 14.73 1.04
N PRO A 242 22.86 14.52 2.35
CA PRO A 242 22.88 13.19 2.96
C PRO A 242 21.47 12.61 3.19
N GLU A 243 20.59 12.59 2.17
CA GLU A 243 19.19 12.19 2.30
C GLU A 243 19.02 10.72 2.73
N LEU A 244 19.82 9.82 2.18
CA LEU A 244 19.77 8.39 2.54
C LEU A 244 20.22 8.17 4.00
N GLN A 245 21.18 8.96 4.50
CA GLN A 245 21.64 8.88 5.88
C GLN A 245 20.57 9.39 6.85
N ARG A 246 19.80 10.40 6.46
CA ARG A 246 18.65 10.91 7.23
C ARG A 246 17.59 9.82 7.43
N MET A 247 17.47 8.91 6.44
CA MET A 247 16.58 7.75 6.45
C MET A 247 17.24 6.45 6.96
N GLY A 248 18.38 6.57 7.67
CA GLY A 248 19.03 5.46 8.38
C GLY A 248 19.92 4.57 7.52
N LEU A 249 20.08 4.84 6.24
CA LEU A 249 21.03 4.11 5.40
C LEU A 249 22.45 4.61 5.61
N ARG A 250 23.42 3.69 5.54
CA ARG A 250 24.84 4.06 5.60
C ARG A 250 25.25 4.73 4.29
N GLY A 251 25.49 6.03 4.32
CA GLY A 251 26.01 6.77 3.18
C GLY A 251 27.51 6.95 3.26
N ARG A 252 28.11 7.30 2.12
CA ARG A 252 29.52 7.70 2.04
C ARG A 252 29.71 8.96 2.91
N LYS A 253 30.73 8.97 3.79
CA LYS A 253 31.07 10.20 4.52
C LYS A 253 31.35 11.29 3.49
N PRO A 254 30.89 12.54 3.71
CA PRO A 254 31.31 13.67 2.89
C PRO A 254 32.84 13.69 2.85
N LYS A 255 33.42 13.87 1.66
CA LYS A 255 34.86 14.19 1.58
C LYS A 255 35.04 15.53 2.26
N ALA A 256 35.90 15.54 3.28
CA ALA A 256 36.34 16.76 3.94
C ALA A 256 37.06 17.69 2.96
#